data_8575b8919c762df81f79edce8f2715ab
#
_entry.id   8575b8919c762df81f79edce8f2715ab
#
_cell.length_a   1.000
_cell.length_b   1.000
_cell.length_c   1.000
_cell.angle_alpha   90.00
_cell.angle_beta   90.00
_cell.angle_gamma   90.00
#
_symmetry.space_group_name_H-M   'P 1'
#
loop_
_entity.id
_entity.type
_entity.pdbx_description
1 polymer ?
#
loop_
_entity_poly.entity_id
_entity_poly.type
_entity_poly.pdbx_seq_one_letter_code
_entity_poly.pdbx_strand_id
1 'polypeptide(L)'
;MELIFEILKKLRKYEIRMIRNHLNASPFEYEKVGKLFDLVQKHPGKEEDFFAEKLYGCPADNTFRVTKSRLKRLLEDVVLNDKSLSDYGAEHIQASLMGKKRLLQGEILLGRGAYAASKNLLLQVTANSRKFGLHND
;
A
#
# COMPACT_ATOMS: atom_id res chain seq x y z
N MET A 1 11.59 5.31 -11.96
CA MET A 1 11.16 6.42 -11.09
C MET A 1 9.80 7.00 -11.46
N GLU A 2 9.45 6.91 -12.72
CA GLU A 2 8.19 7.48 -13.23
C GLU A 2 6.95 6.99 -12.49
N LEU A 3 6.85 5.67 -12.24
CA LEU A 3 5.70 5.10 -11.50
C LEU A 3 5.63 5.59 -10.06
N ILE A 4 6.77 5.73 -9.40
CA ILE A 4 6.82 6.26 -8.02
C ILE A 4 6.30 7.69 -7.98
N PHE A 5 6.73 8.55 -8.89
CA PHE A 5 6.26 9.93 -8.96
C PHE A 5 4.77 10.02 -9.29
N GLU A 6 4.28 9.16 -10.18
CA GLU A 6 2.86 9.11 -10.51
C GLU A 6 2.00 8.77 -9.29
N ILE A 7 2.39 7.74 -8.54
CA ILE A 7 1.67 7.34 -7.33
C ILE A 7 1.73 8.46 -6.29
N LEU A 8 2.91 9.03 -6.02
CA LEU A 8 3.08 10.10 -5.03
C LEU A 8 2.18 11.30 -5.29
N LYS A 9 2.00 11.69 -6.54
CA LYS A 9 1.12 12.82 -6.92
C LYS A 9 -0.34 12.57 -6.56
N LYS A 10 -0.75 11.31 -6.48
CA LYS A 10 -2.14 10.91 -6.23
C LYS A 10 -2.39 10.57 -4.77
N LEU A 11 -1.35 10.44 -3.95
CA LEU A 11 -1.50 10.16 -2.53
C LEU A 11 -2.00 11.39 -1.78
N ARG A 12 -2.86 11.15 -0.80
CA ARG A 12 -3.36 12.18 0.11
C ARG A 12 -2.39 12.40 1.26
N LYS A 13 -2.51 13.55 1.94
CA LYS A 13 -1.61 13.89 3.05
C LYS A 13 -1.59 12.85 4.16
N TYR A 14 -2.74 12.27 4.49
CA TYR A 14 -2.80 11.25 5.54
C TYR A 14 -2.13 9.94 5.10
N GLU A 15 -2.18 9.60 3.81
CA GLU A 15 -1.51 8.43 3.27
C GLU A 15 0.01 8.58 3.33
N ILE A 16 0.53 9.75 2.99
CA ILE A 16 1.95 10.06 3.12
C ILE A 16 2.39 9.97 4.58
N ARG A 17 1.57 10.47 5.50
CA ARG A 17 1.83 10.39 6.93
C ARG A 17 1.88 8.95 7.43
N MET A 18 0.97 8.10 6.94
CA MET A 18 0.96 6.67 7.26
C MET A 18 2.23 5.97 6.80
N ILE A 19 2.70 6.28 5.60
CA ILE A 19 3.97 5.73 5.10
C ILE A 19 5.13 6.17 6.00
N ARG A 20 5.19 7.45 6.35
CA ARG A 20 6.25 7.98 7.23
C ARG A 20 6.23 7.30 8.60
N ASN A 21 5.06 7.11 9.18
CA ASN A 21 4.94 6.42 10.46
C ASN A 21 5.40 4.96 10.36
N HIS A 22 5.07 4.29 9.27
CA HIS A 22 5.51 2.91 9.03
C HIS A 22 7.03 2.81 8.91
N LEU A 23 7.65 3.73 8.17
CA LEU A 23 9.11 3.77 8.01
C LEU A 23 9.82 4.07 9.34
N ASN A 24 9.27 4.97 10.14
CA ASN A 24 9.85 5.37 11.43
C ASN A 24 9.70 4.26 12.49
N ALA A 25 8.74 3.37 12.36
CA ALA A 25 8.52 2.27 13.30
C ALA A 25 9.65 1.23 13.28
N SER A 26 10.37 1.11 12.15
CA SER A 26 11.49 0.17 12.00
C SER A 26 12.64 0.86 11.27
N PRO A 27 13.35 1.82 11.92
CA PRO A 27 14.32 2.67 11.24
C PRO A 27 15.54 1.91 10.68
N PHE A 28 15.95 0.81 11.29
CA PHE A 28 17.05 0.00 10.76
C PHE A 28 16.63 -0.74 9.49
N GLU A 29 15.46 -1.35 9.49
CA GLU A 29 14.94 -2.11 8.36
C GLU A 29 14.67 -1.21 7.15
N TYR A 30 14.16 0.00 7.39
CA TYR A 30 13.73 0.92 6.34
C TYR A 30 14.64 2.14 6.17
N GLU A 31 15.90 2.07 6.60
CA GLU A 31 16.82 3.21 6.52
C GLU A 31 16.92 3.79 5.11
N LYS A 32 17.27 2.95 4.15
CA LYS A 32 17.46 3.39 2.76
C LYS A 32 16.14 3.71 2.07
N VAL A 33 15.10 2.93 2.36
CA VAL A 33 13.75 3.20 1.82
C VAL A 33 13.24 4.54 2.34
N GLY A 34 13.42 4.83 3.62
CA GLY A 34 13.03 6.11 4.22
C GLY A 34 13.78 7.30 3.62
N LYS A 35 15.09 7.15 3.40
CA LYS A 35 15.89 8.19 2.73
C LYS A 35 15.42 8.42 1.29
N LEU A 36 15.13 7.35 0.56
CA LEU A 36 14.60 7.47 -0.80
C LEU A 36 13.23 8.16 -0.81
N PHE A 37 12.35 7.83 0.13
CA PHE A 37 11.06 8.48 0.27
C PHE A 37 11.20 10.00 0.46
N ASP A 38 12.11 10.44 1.31
CA ASP A 38 12.39 11.86 1.52
C ASP A 38 12.97 12.53 0.27
N LEU A 39 13.88 11.86 -0.42
CA LEU A 39 14.54 12.39 -1.62
C LEU A 39 13.56 12.55 -2.80
N VAL A 40 12.66 11.59 -3.02
CA VAL A 40 11.69 11.68 -4.13
C VAL A 40 10.66 12.80 -3.90
N GLN A 41 10.36 13.13 -2.64
CA GLN A 41 9.50 14.25 -2.31
C GLN A 41 10.19 15.60 -2.55
N LYS A 42 11.50 15.68 -2.28
CA LYS A 42 12.29 16.92 -2.46
C LYS A 42 12.70 17.17 -3.91
N HIS A 43 12.91 16.13 -4.68
CA HIS A 43 13.46 16.20 -6.04
C HIS A 43 12.58 15.49 -7.05
N PRO A 44 11.35 15.95 -7.28
CA PRO A 44 10.46 15.31 -8.25
C PRO A 44 11.03 15.40 -9.68
N GLY A 45 10.84 14.34 -10.46
CA GLY A 45 11.23 14.30 -11.86
C GLY A 45 12.69 13.95 -12.14
N LYS A 46 13.49 13.67 -11.12
CA LYS A 46 14.88 13.24 -11.30
C LYS A 46 14.94 11.76 -11.70
N GLU A 47 16.06 11.37 -12.32
CA GLU A 47 16.28 10.01 -12.78
C GLU A 47 16.81 9.09 -11.69
N GLU A 48 16.81 7.78 -11.95
CA GLU A 48 17.28 6.76 -11.00
C GLU A 48 18.71 7.01 -10.51
N ASP A 49 19.62 7.37 -11.41
CA ASP A 49 21.02 7.57 -11.05
C ASP A 49 21.22 8.71 -10.05
N PHE A 50 20.42 9.77 -10.14
CA PHE A 50 20.43 10.86 -9.16
C PHE A 50 20.17 10.34 -7.75
N PHE A 51 19.12 9.52 -7.59
CA PHE A 51 18.76 8.97 -6.30
C PHE A 51 19.73 7.89 -5.81
N ALA A 52 20.21 7.05 -6.74
CA ALA A 52 21.19 6.02 -6.41
C ALA A 52 22.49 6.61 -5.90
N GLU A 53 22.97 7.69 -6.51
CA GLU A 53 24.19 8.39 -6.06
C GLU A 53 23.98 9.02 -4.69
N LYS A 54 22.82 9.61 -4.41
CA LYS A 54 22.51 10.18 -3.11
C LYS A 54 22.44 9.13 -2.00
N LEU A 55 21.94 7.92 -2.31
CA LEU A 55 21.79 6.85 -1.34
C LEU A 55 23.03 5.97 -1.17
N TYR A 56 23.69 5.65 -2.26
CA TYR A 56 24.77 4.64 -2.29
C TYR A 56 26.08 5.14 -2.87
N GLY A 57 26.12 6.37 -3.39
CA GLY A 57 27.33 6.93 -3.98
C GLY A 57 27.75 6.32 -5.31
N CYS A 58 26.85 5.64 -6.01
CA CYS A 58 27.10 5.01 -7.29
C CYS A 58 25.85 5.05 -8.18
N PRO A 59 25.97 4.86 -9.50
CA PRO A 59 24.81 4.76 -10.37
C PRO A 59 23.88 3.60 -9.99
N ALA A 60 22.65 3.63 -10.50
CA ALA A 60 21.62 2.64 -10.15
C ALA A 60 22.09 1.21 -10.46
N ASP A 61 21.99 0.36 -9.46
CA ASP A 61 22.34 -1.06 -9.50
C ASP A 61 21.22 -1.92 -8.90
N ASN A 62 21.47 -3.20 -8.71
CA ASN A 62 20.48 -4.10 -8.11
C ASN A 62 20.09 -3.68 -6.68
N THR A 63 21.04 -3.20 -5.89
CA THR A 63 20.78 -2.74 -4.52
C THR A 63 19.79 -1.58 -4.53
N PHE A 64 20.01 -0.59 -5.41
CA PHE A 64 19.09 0.53 -5.57
C PHE A 64 17.71 0.05 -6.07
N ARG A 65 17.68 -0.86 -7.04
CA ARG A 65 16.41 -1.36 -7.60
C ARG A 65 15.58 -2.10 -6.55
N VAL A 66 16.21 -2.84 -5.65
CA VAL A 66 15.51 -3.47 -4.52
C VAL A 66 14.90 -2.40 -3.60
N THR A 67 15.66 -1.38 -3.24
CA THR A 67 15.18 -0.26 -2.42
C THR A 67 14.01 0.47 -3.10
N LYS A 68 14.14 0.75 -4.38
CA LYS A 68 13.08 1.39 -5.18
C LYS A 68 11.81 0.54 -5.20
N SER A 69 11.95 -0.76 -5.42
CA SER A 69 10.80 -1.69 -5.43
C SER A 69 10.11 -1.77 -4.08
N ARG A 70 10.86 -1.74 -3.00
CA ARG A 70 10.29 -1.72 -1.63
C ARG A 70 9.50 -0.45 -1.38
N LEU A 71 10.02 0.70 -1.79
CA LEU A 71 9.30 1.97 -1.67
C LEU A 71 8.01 1.94 -2.51
N LYS A 72 8.10 1.52 -3.76
CA LYS A 72 6.93 1.43 -4.63
C LYS A 72 5.83 0.57 -4.01
N ARG A 73 6.21 -0.58 -3.43
CA ARG A 73 5.26 -1.47 -2.77
C ARG A 73 4.57 -0.81 -1.58
N LEU A 74 5.31 -0.06 -0.77
CA LEU A 74 4.72 0.68 0.35
C LEU A 74 3.72 1.74 -0.14
N LEU A 75 4.04 2.43 -1.24
CA LEU A 75 3.13 3.42 -1.85
C LEU A 75 1.86 2.76 -2.38
N GLU A 76 1.99 1.60 -2.99
CA GLU A 76 0.83 0.85 -3.49
C GLU A 76 -0.03 0.31 -2.35
N ASP A 77 0.60 -0.20 -1.30
CA ASP A 77 -0.10 -0.83 -0.17
C ASP A 77 -0.88 0.19 0.68
N VAL A 78 -0.41 1.42 0.78
CA VAL A 78 -1.06 2.42 1.63
C VAL A 78 -2.49 2.74 1.19
N VAL A 79 -2.81 2.61 -0.09
CA VAL A 79 -4.15 2.90 -0.60
C VAL A 79 -5.19 1.86 -0.18
N LEU A 80 -4.75 0.75 0.40
CA LEU A 80 -5.64 -0.31 0.91
C LEU A 80 -6.03 -0.13 2.38
N ASN A 81 -5.61 0.97 3.04
CA ASN A 81 -6.04 1.23 4.41
C ASN A 81 -7.54 1.60 4.45
N ASP A 82 -8.16 1.43 5.61
CA ASP A 82 -9.61 1.61 5.76
C ASP A 82 -10.06 3.04 5.44
N LYS A 83 -9.26 4.05 5.79
CA LYS A 83 -9.60 5.44 5.50
C LYS A 83 -9.57 5.74 4.00
N SER A 84 -8.56 5.25 3.29
CA SER A 84 -8.48 5.41 1.83
C SER A 84 -9.65 4.73 1.14
N LEU A 85 -10.03 3.54 1.59
CA LEU A 85 -11.17 2.81 1.05
C LEU A 85 -12.49 3.53 1.34
N SER A 86 -12.66 4.11 2.53
CA SER A 86 -13.87 4.83 2.90
C SER A 86 -14.04 6.14 2.14
N ASP A 87 -12.95 6.73 1.66
CA ASP A 87 -12.97 7.97 0.87
C ASP A 87 -13.21 7.72 -0.63
N TYR A 88 -13.34 6.46 -1.05
CA TYR A 88 -13.39 6.08 -2.46
C TYR A 88 -14.82 6.05 -2.99
N GLY A 89 -15.23 7.08 -3.73
CA GLY A 89 -16.43 7.09 -4.53
C GLY A 89 -17.75 6.82 -3.80
N ALA A 90 -18.71 6.20 -4.48
CA ALA A 90 -20.03 5.91 -3.96
C ALA A 90 -20.02 4.79 -2.93
N GLU A 91 -21.02 4.78 -2.04
CA GLU A 91 -21.12 3.82 -0.94
C GLU A 91 -21.02 2.36 -1.39
N HIS A 92 -21.69 1.99 -2.49
CA HIS A 92 -21.64 0.63 -3.00
C HIS A 92 -20.25 0.23 -3.52
N ILE A 93 -19.46 1.18 -4.04
CA ILE A 93 -18.07 0.94 -4.46
C ILE A 93 -17.20 0.72 -3.23
N GLN A 94 -17.38 1.53 -2.20
CA GLN A 94 -16.68 1.37 -0.92
C GLN A 94 -16.98 0.00 -0.32
N ALA A 95 -18.24 -0.41 -0.31
CA ALA A 95 -18.66 -1.71 0.21
C ALA A 95 -18.02 -2.87 -0.60
N SER A 96 -17.94 -2.73 -1.93
CA SER A 96 -17.28 -3.72 -2.79
C SER A 96 -15.80 -3.86 -2.47
N LEU A 97 -15.08 -2.74 -2.29
CA LEU A 97 -13.65 -2.74 -1.97
C LEU A 97 -13.39 -3.34 -0.58
N MET A 98 -14.20 -2.97 0.41
CA MET A 98 -14.10 -3.53 1.76
C MET A 98 -14.40 -5.04 1.76
N GLY A 99 -15.38 -5.46 0.97
CA GLY A 99 -15.69 -6.88 0.79
C GLY A 99 -14.53 -7.68 0.22
N LYS A 100 -13.86 -7.14 -0.79
CA LYS A 100 -12.67 -7.77 -1.38
C LYS A 100 -11.54 -7.89 -0.39
N LYS A 101 -11.30 -6.84 0.41
CA LYS A 101 -10.28 -6.86 1.46
C LYS A 101 -10.56 -7.94 2.50
N ARG A 102 -11.81 -8.02 2.99
CA ARG A 102 -12.24 -9.01 3.97
C ARG A 102 -12.14 -10.44 3.43
N LEU A 103 -12.50 -10.63 2.15
CA LEU A 103 -12.35 -11.92 1.48
C LEU A 103 -10.89 -12.38 1.47
N LEU A 104 -9.96 -11.49 1.10
CA LEU A 104 -8.53 -11.80 1.12
C LEU A 104 -8.04 -12.12 2.53
N GLN A 105 -8.47 -11.37 3.53
CA GLN A 105 -8.13 -11.63 4.93
C GLN A 105 -8.64 -13.02 5.35
N GLY A 106 -9.85 -13.37 4.98
CA GLY A 106 -10.43 -14.68 5.26
C GLY A 106 -9.65 -15.82 4.62
N GLU A 107 -9.25 -15.66 3.36
CA GLU A 107 -8.44 -16.65 2.64
C GLU A 107 -7.07 -16.85 3.27
N ILE A 108 -6.41 -15.77 3.67
CA ILE A 108 -5.10 -15.84 4.36
C ILE A 108 -5.23 -16.57 5.69
N LEU A 109 -6.24 -16.23 6.49
CA LEU A 109 -6.47 -16.87 7.79
C LEU A 109 -6.83 -18.34 7.65
N LEU A 110 -7.60 -18.69 6.61
CA LEU A 110 -7.91 -20.08 6.30
C LEU A 110 -6.63 -20.87 6.01
N GLY A 111 -5.74 -20.32 5.18
CA GLY A 111 -4.46 -20.94 4.86
C GLY A 111 -3.54 -21.10 6.07
N ARG A 112 -3.71 -20.27 7.10
CA ARG A 112 -2.97 -20.35 8.37
C ARG A 112 -3.64 -21.22 9.43
N GLY A 113 -4.80 -21.80 9.12
CA GLY A 113 -5.52 -22.68 10.04
C GLY A 113 -6.44 -21.97 11.03
N ALA A 114 -6.65 -20.67 10.90
CA ALA A 114 -7.56 -19.90 11.75
C ALA A 114 -9.01 -20.01 11.23
N TYR A 115 -9.60 -21.19 11.32
CA TYR A 115 -10.86 -21.52 10.66
C TYR A 115 -12.05 -20.72 11.17
N ALA A 116 -12.17 -20.53 12.49
CA ALA A 116 -13.28 -19.77 13.06
C ALA A 116 -13.23 -18.29 12.65
N ALA A 117 -12.05 -17.68 12.68
CA ALA A 117 -11.85 -16.30 12.25
C ALA A 117 -12.12 -16.12 10.74
N SER A 118 -11.63 -17.04 9.92
CA SER A 118 -11.88 -17.07 8.49
C SER A 118 -13.38 -17.16 8.19
N LYS A 119 -14.08 -18.11 8.82
CA LYS A 119 -15.53 -18.28 8.66
C LYS A 119 -16.29 -17.01 8.99
N ASN A 120 -15.93 -16.35 10.09
CA ASN A 120 -16.57 -15.11 10.51
C ASN A 120 -16.41 -14.00 9.47
N LEU A 121 -15.19 -13.81 8.93
CA LEU A 121 -14.94 -12.83 7.88
C LEU A 121 -15.71 -13.12 6.59
N LEU A 122 -15.76 -14.37 6.17
CA LEU A 122 -16.49 -14.77 4.96
C LEU A 122 -17.99 -14.56 5.11
N LEU A 123 -18.55 -14.80 6.29
CA LEU A 123 -19.96 -14.52 6.57
C LEU A 123 -20.24 -13.02 6.54
N GLN A 124 -19.34 -12.17 7.04
CA GLN A 124 -19.47 -10.72 6.97
C GLN A 124 -19.49 -10.24 5.52
N VAL A 125 -18.61 -10.77 4.67
CA VAL A 125 -18.57 -10.44 3.25
C VAL A 125 -19.89 -10.77 2.57
N THR A 126 -20.43 -11.94 2.82
CA THR A 126 -21.71 -12.38 2.25
C THR A 126 -22.86 -11.45 2.68
N ALA A 127 -22.95 -11.12 3.97
CA ALA A 127 -23.97 -10.22 4.49
C ALA A 127 -23.88 -8.83 3.87
N ASN A 128 -22.70 -8.26 3.77
CA ASN A 128 -22.47 -6.94 3.17
C ASN A 128 -22.80 -6.93 1.67
N SER A 129 -22.43 -7.98 0.95
CA SER A 129 -22.76 -8.10 -0.47
C SER A 129 -24.26 -8.09 -0.72
N ARG A 130 -25.03 -8.80 0.10
CA ARG A 130 -26.49 -8.79 0.03
C ARG A 130 -27.09 -7.42 0.32
N LYS A 131 -26.59 -6.74 1.36
CA LYS A 131 -27.04 -5.41 1.77
C LYS A 131 -26.90 -4.39 0.64
N PHE A 132 -25.81 -4.41 -0.11
CA PHE A 132 -25.50 -3.43 -1.14
C PHE A 132 -25.76 -3.94 -2.58
N GLY A 133 -26.37 -5.10 -2.74
CA GLY A 133 -26.65 -5.66 -4.05
C GLY A 133 -25.41 -6.09 -4.83
N LEU A 134 -24.32 -6.38 -4.13
CA LEU A 134 -23.05 -6.79 -4.72
C LEU A 134 -22.95 -8.29 -4.95
N HIS A 135 -23.97 -9.02 -4.58
CA HIS A 135 -24.02 -10.46 -4.68
C HIS A 135 -24.19 -10.87 -6.15
N ASN A 136 -23.23 -11.59 -6.70
CA ASN A 136 -23.29 -12.13 -8.05
C ASN A 136 -23.96 -13.49 -8.03
N ASP A 137 -24.99 -13.61 -8.81
CA ASP A 137 -25.71 -14.87 -8.98
C ASP A 137 -25.03 -15.77 -10.00
#